data_d56c11c5e79b4516a9eeaf22d81b5bf1
#
_entry.id   d56c11c5e79b4516a9eeaf22d81b5bf1
#
_cell.length_a   1.000
_cell.length_b   1.000
_cell.length_c   1.000
_cell.angle_alpha   90.00
_cell.angle_beta   90.00
_cell.angle_gamma   90.00
#
_symmetry.space_group_name_H-M   'P 1'
#
loop_
_entity.id
_entity.type
_entity.pdbx_description
1 polymer ?
#
loop_
_entity_poly.entity_id
_entity_poly.type
_entity_poly.pdbx_seq_one_letter_code
_entity_poly.pdbx_strand_id
1 'polypeptide(L)'
;MAHRRRPALFRRRHFAEEIIVLCVRWYLRYSLSYRDLEEMMAERNLCVDHTTIWRWVQRYAPVLAARIKRELKPTGRSWRADETYVRVAGRWMYLYRALDKAGATIDFYLSPERDAAAAKQFFRKALGANHPRPRVINVDGNPSYPKVVRELKQERKLGRRCRCRTCPYLNNIVEQDHRAVKRRINAK
;
A
#
# COMPACT_ATOMS: atom_id res chain seq x y z
N MET A 1 9.06 -11.30 38.14
CA MET A 1 8.65 -10.83 36.80
C MET A 1 9.75 -11.13 35.82
N ALA A 2 9.50 -11.97 34.81
CA ALA A 2 10.53 -12.36 33.83
C ALA A 2 10.88 -11.14 32.98
N HIS A 3 12.13 -10.68 33.00
CA HIS A 3 12.64 -9.64 32.11
C HIS A 3 12.53 -10.13 30.66
N ARG A 4 11.47 -9.69 29.96
CA ARG A 4 11.30 -9.98 28.55
C ARG A 4 12.47 -9.37 27.77
N ARG A 5 13.34 -10.21 27.22
CA ARG A 5 14.54 -9.79 26.49
C ARG A 5 14.10 -8.95 25.28
N ARG A 6 14.54 -7.67 25.23
CA ARG A 6 14.18 -6.74 24.16
C ARG A 6 14.53 -7.33 22.79
N PRO A 7 13.63 -7.34 21.80
CA PRO A 7 13.90 -7.87 20.46
C PRO A 7 15.12 -7.20 19.82
N ALA A 8 15.90 -7.95 19.04
CA ALA A 8 17.14 -7.46 18.41
C ALA A 8 16.95 -6.17 17.59
N LEU A 9 15.78 -6.02 16.96
CA LEU A 9 15.41 -4.86 16.17
C LEU A 9 15.42 -3.54 16.97
N PHE A 10 15.13 -3.59 18.28
CA PHE A 10 15.00 -2.42 19.19
C PHE A 10 16.14 -2.33 20.22
N ARG A 11 17.16 -3.17 20.14
CA ARG A 11 18.31 -3.09 21.05
C ARG A 11 19.01 -1.73 20.94
N ARG A 12 19.55 -1.25 22.07
CA ARG A 12 20.26 0.03 22.19
C ARG A 12 19.43 1.25 21.74
N ARG A 13 18.09 1.20 21.93
CA ARG A 13 17.22 2.37 21.72
C ARG A 13 16.87 2.99 23.06
N HIS A 14 16.84 4.32 23.10
CA HIS A 14 16.49 5.07 24.31
C HIS A 14 15.03 4.79 24.73
N PHE A 15 14.10 4.82 23.76
CA PHE A 15 12.68 4.57 24.01
C PHE A 15 12.33 3.09 24.03
N ALA A 16 11.29 2.73 24.79
CA ALA A 16 10.72 1.39 24.80
C ALA A 16 10.18 1.00 23.40
N GLU A 17 10.23 -0.29 23.09
CA GLU A 17 9.80 -0.79 21.77
C GLU A 17 8.33 -0.54 21.49
N GLU A 18 7.50 -0.59 22.53
CA GLU A 18 6.06 -0.33 22.46
C GLU A 18 5.77 1.11 21.99
N ILE A 19 6.53 2.10 22.51
CA ILE A 19 6.40 3.51 22.11
C ILE A 19 6.80 3.69 20.66
N ILE A 20 7.92 3.10 20.25
CA ILE A 20 8.40 3.16 18.87
C ILE A 20 7.36 2.57 17.90
N VAL A 21 6.87 1.37 18.20
CA VAL A 21 5.88 0.67 17.36
C VAL A 21 4.56 1.45 17.34
N LEU A 22 4.15 2.02 18.48
CA LEU A 22 2.92 2.81 18.60
C LEU A 22 2.96 4.04 17.69
N CYS A 23 4.04 4.85 17.78
CA CYS A 23 4.20 6.03 16.93
C CYS A 23 4.23 5.67 15.44
N VAL A 24 4.99 4.63 15.05
CA VAL A 24 5.04 4.16 13.66
C VAL A 24 3.67 3.69 13.19
N ARG A 25 2.95 2.91 14.01
CA ARG A 25 1.60 2.44 13.69
C ARG A 25 0.62 3.60 13.54
N TRP A 26 0.63 4.58 14.43
CA TRP A 26 -0.26 5.73 14.36
C TRP A 26 -0.01 6.55 13.10
N TYR A 27 1.24 6.83 12.79
CA TYR A 27 1.61 7.51 11.56
C TYR A 27 1.11 6.78 10.30
N LEU A 28 1.28 5.45 10.25
CA LEU A 28 0.86 4.66 9.10
C LEU A 28 -0.66 4.46 9.02
N ARG A 29 -1.35 4.43 10.16
CA ARG A 29 -2.80 4.14 10.22
C ARG A 29 -3.66 5.37 10.11
N TYR A 30 -3.27 6.47 10.75
CA TYR A 30 -4.07 7.68 10.87
C TYR A 30 -3.49 8.81 10.03
N SER A 31 -4.30 9.85 9.77
CA SER A 31 -3.89 11.06 9.05
C SER A 31 -3.20 12.04 10.00
N LEU A 32 -2.13 11.58 10.66
CA LEU A 32 -1.34 12.35 11.62
C LEU A 32 -0.01 12.75 11.00
N SER A 33 0.43 13.97 11.25
CA SER A 33 1.79 14.43 10.97
C SER A 33 2.77 13.91 12.04
N TYR A 34 4.06 14.08 11.81
CA TYR A 34 5.07 13.78 12.83
C TYR A 34 4.97 14.71 14.03
N ARG A 35 4.55 15.96 13.82
CA ARG A 35 4.36 16.96 14.88
C ARG A 35 3.14 16.65 15.74
N ASP A 36 2.03 16.20 15.13
CA ASP A 36 0.88 15.74 15.91
C ASP A 36 1.26 14.57 16.83
N LEU A 37 2.13 13.68 16.35
CA LEU A 37 2.63 12.57 17.18
C LEU A 37 3.57 13.02 18.28
N GLU A 38 4.41 14.03 18.03
CA GLU A 38 5.24 14.67 19.06
C GLU A 38 4.37 15.25 20.18
N GLU A 39 3.33 16.02 19.81
CA GLU A 39 2.36 16.59 20.75
C GLU A 39 1.64 15.51 21.56
N MET A 40 1.12 14.48 20.88
CA MET A 40 0.47 13.34 21.51
C MET A 40 1.39 12.57 22.48
N MET A 41 2.69 12.54 22.23
CA MET A 41 3.66 11.94 23.15
C MET A 41 3.94 12.87 24.33
N ALA A 42 4.04 14.18 24.10
CA ALA A 42 4.24 15.17 25.16
C ALA A 42 3.09 15.17 26.18
N GLU A 43 1.83 15.03 25.73
CA GLU A 43 0.65 14.85 26.59
C GLU A 43 0.77 13.63 27.54
N ARG A 44 1.61 12.67 27.21
CA ARG A 44 1.88 11.46 27.99
C ARG A 44 3.21 11.51 28.74
N ASN A 45 3.75 12.73 28.90
CA ASN A 45 5.05 12.98 29.52
C ASN A 45 6.22 12.23 28.82
N LEU A 46 6.12 12.03 27.51
CA LEU A 46 7.15 11.40 26.69
C LEU A 46 7.75 12.44 25.73
N CYS A 47 8.94 12.92 26.02
CA CYS A 47 9.67 13.85 25.16
C CYS A 47 10.27 13.13 23.95
N VAL A 48 9.53 13.07 22.85
CA VAL A 48 9.93 12.46 21.59
C VAL A 48 9.83 13.48 20.47
N ASP A 49 10.93 13.90 19.95
CA ASP A 49 11.02 14.85 18.83
C ASP A 49 10.48 14.26 17.51
N HIS A 50 9.81 15.07 16.71
CA HIS A 50 9.20 14.66 15.43
C HIS A 50 10.21 14.09 14.44
N THR A 51 11.50 14.54 14.45
CA THR A 51 12.54 13.98 13.59
C THR A 51 12.95 12.57 14.04
N THR A 52 12.86 12.30 15.33
CA THR A 52 13.06 10.95 15.89
C THR A 52 11.93 10.02 15.44
N ILE A 53 10.68 10.47 15.46
CA ILE A 53 9.53 9.71 14.97
C ILE A 53 9.67 9.46 13.47
N TRP A 54 10.09 10.47 12.70
CA TRP A 54 10.38 10.32 11.27
C TRP A 54 11.43 9.22 11.03
N ARG A 55 12.57 9.23 11.76
CA ARG A 55 13.61 8.20 11.65
C ARG A 55 13.07 6.81 11.98
N TRP A 56 12.17 6.69 12.97
CA TRP A 56 11.53 5.43 13.29
C TRP A 56 10.63 4.94 12.15
N VAL A 57 9.83 5.82 11.56
CA VAL A 57 8.98 5.46 10.43
C VAL A 57 9.83 4.98 9.26
N GLN A 58 10.88 5.72 8.88
CA GLN A 58 11.77 5.31 7.78
C GLN A 58 12.41 3.95 8.03
N ARG A 59 12.81 3.67 9.25
CA ARG A 59 13.49 2.42 9.61
C ARG A 59 12.53 1.24 9.77
N TYR A 60 11.43 1.43 10.46
CA TYR A 60 10.57 0.32 10.89
C TYR A 60 9.38 0.04 9.98
N ALA A 61 8.87 1.03 9.24
CA ALA A 61 7.75 0.83 8.32
C ALA A 61 8.03 -0.25 7.26
N PRO A 62 9.19 -0.28 6.58
CA PRO A 62 9.50 -1.35 5.62
C PRO A 62 9.54 -2.75 6.27
N VAL A 63 10.10 -2.84 7.48
CA VAL A 63 10.19 -4.11 8.22
C VAL A 63 8.81 -4.61 8.62
N LEU A 64 7.95 -3.71 9.11
CA LEU A 64 6.56 -4.02 9.46
C LEU A 64 5.77 -4.44 8.22
N ALA A 65 5.91 -3.71 7.11
CA ALA A 65 5.25 -4.07 5.85
C ALA A 65 5.64 -5.47 5.36
N ALA A 66 6.94 -5.81 5.42
CA ALA A 66 7.43 -7.12 5.03
C ALA A 66 6.90 -8.25 5.94
N ARG A 67 6.78 -8.00 7.25
CA ARG A 67 6.20 -8.96 8.21
C ARG A 67 4.71 -9.15 7.97
N ILE A 68 3.95 -8.05 7.92
CA ILE A 68 2.50 -8.08 7.70
C ILE A 68 2.17 -8.80 6.39
N LYS A 69 2.94 -8.59 5.33
CA LYS A 69 2.72 -9.24 4.03
C LYS A 69 2.77 -10.77 4.11
N ARG A 70 3.53 -11.34 5.06
CA ARG A 70 3.61 -12.80 5.27
C ARG A 70 2.39 -13.35 6.00
N GLU A 71 1.75 -12.53 6.84
CA GLU A 71 0.59 -12.89 7.65
C GLU A 71 -0.75 -12.63 6.95
N LEU A 72 -0.73 -11.93 5.80
CA LEU A 72 -1.94 -11.64 5.06
C LEU A 72 -2.53 -12.91 4.46
N LYS A 73 -3.85 -13.05 4.60
CA LYS A 73 -4.60 -14.13 3.95
C LYS A 73 -4.46 -14.05 2.43
N PRO A 74 -4.45 -15.18 1.72
CA PRO A 74 -4.45 -15.20 0.26
C PRO A 74 -5.63 -14.37 -0.28
N THR A 75 -5.34 -13.52 -1.28
CA THR A 75 -6.36 -12.69 -1.93
C THR A 75 -7.25 -13.52 -2.86
N GLY A 76 -8.43 -12.98 -3.15
CA GLY A 76 -9.35 -13.59 -4.11
C GLY A 76 -8.84 -13.53 -5.55
N ARG A 77 -9.46 -14.32 -6.44
CA ARG A 77 -9.11 -14.39 -7.87
C ARG A 77 -9.89 -13.42 -8.75
N SER A 78 -10.72 -12.56 -8.17
CA SER A 78 -11.43 -11.47 -8.85
C SER A 78 -10.79 -10.16 -8.43
N TRP A 79 -10.03 -9.56 -9.32
CA TRP A 79 -9.30 -8.32 -9.07
C TRP A 79 -10.08 -7.11 -9.58
N ARG A 80 -9.89 -6.01 -8.92
CA ARG A 80 -10.31 -4.67 -9.33
C ARG A 80 -9.08 -3.81 -9.39
N ALA A 81 -8.79 -3.27 -10.57
CA ALA A 81 -7.61 -2.43 -10.78
C ALA A 81 -8.05 -1.05 -11.26
N ASP A 82 -7.42 -0.04 -10.71
CA ASP A 82 -7.67 1.35 -11.02
C ASP A 82 -6.43 2.19 -10.71
N GLU A 83 -6.33 3.38 -11.27
CA GLU A 83 -5.30 4.33 -10.94
C GLU A 83 -5.91 5.64 -10.42
N THR A 84 -5.15 6.29 -9.54
CA THR A 84 -5.44 7.64 -9.09
C THR A 84 -4.17 8.46 -9.04
N TYR A 85 -4.27 9.78 -9.15
CA TYR A 85 -3.11 10.63 -8.96
C TYR A 85 -2.97 11.05 -7.51
N VAL A 86 -1.72 11.11 -7.06
CA VAL A 86 -1.31 11.51 -5.71
C VAL A 86 -0.11 12.44 -5.81
N ARG A 87 0.05 13.33 -4.83
CA ARG A 87 1.20 14.22 -4.77
C ARG A 87 2.27 13.62 -3.87
N VAL A 88 3.46 13.40 -4.40
CA VAL A 88 4.60 12.84 -3.66
C VAL A 88 5.80 13.76 -3.80
N ALA A 89 6.30 14.28 -2.69
CA ALA A 89 7.41 15.25 -2.67
C ALA A 89 7.20 16.43 -3.65
N GLY A 90 5.98 16.98 -3.67
CA GLY A 90 5.62 18.09 -4.54
C GLY A 90 5.30 17.74 -5.99
N ARG A 91 5.53 16.51 -6.43
CA ARG A 91 5.29 16.03 -7.81
C ARG A 91 4.03 15.20 -7.90
N TRP A 92 3.27 15.37 -8.99
CA TRP A 92 2.14 14.52 -9.30
C TRP A 92 2.60 13.16 -9.82
N MET A 93 2.06 12.10 -9.24
CA MET A 93 2.35 10.71 -9.57
C MET A 93 1.04 9.94 -9.70
N TYR A 94 1.04 8.88 -10.51
CA TYR A 94 -0.09 7.96 -10.64
C TYR A 94 0.13 6.74 -9.76
N LEU A 95 -0.81 6.51 -8.86
CA LEU A 95 -0.85 5.34 -7.99
C LEU A 95 -1.80 4.30 -8.58
N TYR A 96 -1.24 3.27 -9.18
CA TYR A 96 -1.95 2.08 -9.63
C TYR A 96 -2.20 1.17 -8.44
N ARG A 97 -3.42 0.66 -8.30
CA ARG A 97 -3.78 -0.27 -7.23
C ARG A 97 -4.65 -1.41 -7.73
N ALA A 98 -4.48 -2.58 -7.13
CA ALA A 98 -5.42 -3.68 -7.30
C ALA A 98 -5.88 -4.19 -5.94
N LEU A 99 -7.19 -4.39 -5.84
CA LEU A 99 -7.86 -4.99 -4.69
C LEU A 99 -8.61 -6.23 -5.16
N ASP A 100 -8.84 -7.16 -4.25
CA ASP A 100 -9.76 -8.26 -4.52
C ASP A 100 -11.22 -7.87 -4.24
N LYS A 101 -12.15 -8.81 -4.43
CA LYS A 101 -13.59 -8.59 -4.20
C LYS A 101 -13.90 -8.19 -2.74
N ALA A 102 -13.09 -8.62 -1.78
CA ALA A 102 -13.27 -8.32 -0.36
C ALA A 102 -12.57 -7.00 0.05
N GLY A 103 -11.91 -6.30 -0.86
CA GLY A 103 -11.14 -5.09 -0.58
C GLY A 103 -9.72 -5.34 -0.08
N ALA A 104 -9.26 -6.60 -0.05
CA ALA A 104 -7.88 -6.90 0.31
C ALA A 104 -6.93 -6.43 -0.80
N THR A 105 -5.86 -5.73 -0.40
CA THR A 105 -4.85 -5.22 -1.34
C THR A 105 -4.07 -6.37 -1.98
N ILE A 106 -4.05 -6.39 -3.30
CA ILE A 106 -3.20 -7.28 -4.09
C ILE A 106 -1.82 -6.68 -4.25
N ASP A 107 -1.73 -5.52 -4.88
CA ASP A 107 -0.49 -4.77 -5.00
C ASP A 107 -0.77 -3.31 -5.37
N PHE A 108 0.29 -2.50 -5.35
CA PHE A 108 0.27 -1.11 -5.80
C PHE A 108 1.57 -0.79 -6.55
N TYR A 109 1.49 0.22 -7.42
CA TYR A 109 2.65 0.72 -8.17
C TYR A 109 2.52 2.23 -8.36
N LEU A 110 3.62 2.94 -8.13
CA LEU A 110 3.69 4.39 -8.29
C LEU A 110 4.48 4.72 -9.54
N SER A 111 3.89 5.50 -10.46
CA SER A 111 4.52 5.91 -11.70
C SER A 111 4.37 7.43 -11.92
N PRO A 112 5.36 8.10 -12.52
CA PRO A 112 5.17 9.47 -13.00
C PRO A 112 4.22 9.55 -14.21
N GLU A 113 4.00 8.44 -14.90
CA GLU A 113 3.23 8.37 -16.13
C GLU A 113 1.95 7.55 -15.98
N ARG A 114 0.91 7.96 -16.76
CA ARG A 114 -0.37 7.26 -16.89
C ARG A 114 -0.49 6.66 -18.29
N ASP A 115 0.24 5.59 -18.53
CA ASP A 115 0.30 4.96 -19.83
C ASP A 115 0.20 3.42 -19.77
N ALA A 116 0.20 2.78 -20.92
CA ALA A 116 0.13 1.33 -21.03
C ALA A 116 1.40 0.64 -20.47
N ALA A 117 2.56 1.31 -20.52
CA ALA A 117 3.81 0.76 -20.02
C ALA A 117 3.78 0.69 -18.48
N ALA A 118 3.34 1.77 -17.82
CA ALA A 118 3.16 1.81 -16.36
C ALA A 118 2.12 0.78 -15.90
N ALA A 119 0.96 0.70 -16.56
CA ALA A 119 -0.06 -0.30 -16.29
C ALA A 119 0.48 -1.73 -16.44
N LYS A 120 1.30 -1.98 -17.44
CA LYS A 120 1.93 -3.29 -17.68
C LYS A 120 2.93 -3.65 -16.59
N GLN A 121 3.75 -2.70 -16.16
CA GLN A 121 4.67 -2.87 -15.04
C GLN A 121 3.93 -3.16 -13.73
N PHE A 122 2.86 -2.42 -13.48
CA PHE A 122 1.99 -2.67 -12.34
C PHE A 122 1.45 -4.11 -12.32
N PHE A 123 0.84 -4.58 -13.42
CA PHE A 123 0.33 -5.95 -13.48
C PHE A 123 1.43 -7.00 -13.40
N ARG A 124 2.59 -6.79 -14.00
CA ARG A 124 3.74 -7.70 -13.87
C ARG A 124 4.17 -7.85 -12.41
N LYS A 125 4.22 -6.73 -11.67
CA LYS A 125 4.53 -6.72 -10.25
C LYS A 125 3.46 -7.48 -9.45
N ALA A 126 2.18 -7.17 -9.66
CA ALA A 126 1.07 -7.82 -8.97
C ALA A 126 0.99 -9.33 -9.24
N LEU A 127 1.29 -9.76 -10.47
CA LEU A 127 1.32 -11.17 -10.85
C LEU A 127 2.57 -11.92 -10.34
N GLY A 128 3.66 -11.20 -10.07
CA GLY A 128 4.88 -11.75 -9.47
C GLY A 128 4.80 -11.91 -7.95
N ALA A 129 3.81 -11.30 -7.30
CA ALA A 129 3.55 -11.49 -5.87
C ALA A 129 2.90 -12.85 -5.60
N ASN A 130 3.00 -13.32 -4.35
CA ASN A 130 2.45 -14.63 -3.95
C ASN A 130 0.91 -14.58 -3.79
N HIS A 131 0.22 -14.27 -4.88
CA HIS A 131 -1.24 -14.23 -4.95
C HIS A 131 -1.77 -15.23 -5.98
N PRO A 132 -2.98 -15.79 -5.77
CA PRO A 132 -3.63 -16.60 -6.79
C PRO A 132 -3.82 -15.81 -8.10
N ARG A 133 -3.48 -16.41 -9.24
CA ARG A 133 -3.68 -15.77 -10.53
C ARG A 133 -5.15 -15.39 -10.74
N PRO A 134 -5.44 -14.17 -11.23
CA PRO A 134 -6.81 -13.72 -11.41
C PRO A 134 -7.54 -14.51 -12.49
N ARG A 135 -8.83 -14.76 -12.23
CA ARG A 135 -9.79 -15.24 -13.24
C ARG A 135 -10.49 -14.07 -13.93
N VAL A 136 -10.62 -12.96 -13.21
CA VAL A 136 -11.27 -11.74 -13.70
C VAL A 136 -10.47 -10.54 -13.20
N ILE A 137 -10.24 -9.58 -14.09
CA ILE A 137 -9.70 -8.26 -13.76
C ILE A 137 -10.77 -7.26 -14.21
N ASN A 138 -11.36 -6.56 -13.24
CA ASN A 138 -12.30 -5.48 -13.50
C ASN A 138 -11.49 -4.18 -13.50
N VAL A 139 -11.72 -3.35 -14.50
CA VAL A 139 -11.04 -2.07 -14.73
C VAL A 139 -12.07 -1.00 -15.05
N ASP A 140 -11.67 0.25 -14.94
CA ASP A 140 -12.43 1.37 -15.44
C ASP A 140 -12.47 1.44 -17.00
N GLY A 141 -12.98 2.53 -17.56
CA GLY A 141 -13.05 2.76 -19.01
C GLY A 141 -11.71 3.03 -19.71
N ASN A 142 -10.57 3.04 -19.00
CA ASN A 142 -9.28 3.33 -19.59
C ASN A 142 -8.87 2.25 -20.62
N PRO A 143 -8.67 2.59 -21.91
CA PRO A 143 -8.38 1.65 -22.98
C PRO A 143 -7.01 0.97 -22.84
N SER A 144 -6.12 1.48 -22.03
CA SER A 144 -4.80 0.90 -21.77
C SER A 144 -4.89 -0.48 -21.12
N TYR A 145 -5.85 -0.69 -20.22
CA TYR A 145 -5.98 -1.94 -19.48
C TYR A 145 -6.33 -3.16 -20.35
N PRO A 146 -7.35 -3.13 -21.22
CA PRO A 146 -7.64 -4.25 -22.09
C PRO A 146 -6.47 -4.62 -23.01
N LYS A 147 -5.73 -3.61 -23.51
CA LYS A 147 -4.52 -3.81 -24.31
C LYS A 147 -3.45 -4.56 -23.51
N VAL A 148 -3.13 -4.06 -22.33
CA VAL A 148 -2.11 -4.66 -21.43
C VAL A 148 -2.48 -6.08 -21.04
N VAL A 149 -3.76 -6.34 -20.68
CA VAL A 149 -4.22 -7.70 -20.33
C VAL A 149 -4.05 -8.66 -21.51
N ARG A 150 -4.30 -8.21 -22.75
CA ARG A 150 -4.08 -9.01 -23.97
C ARG A 150 -2.61 -9.35 -24.16
N GLU A 151 -1.71 -8.37 -24.02
CA GLU A 151 -0.27 -8.57 -24.12
C GLU A 151 0.24 -9.54 -23.06
N LEU A 152 -0.20 -9.39 -21.78
CA LEU A 152 0.20 -10.29 -20.70
C LEU A 152 -0.28 -11.73 -20.90
N LYS A 153 -1.40 -11.93 -21.60
CA LYS A 153 -1.84 -13.27 -22.01
C LYS A 153 -0.94 -13.85 -23.11
N GLN A 154 -0.54 -13.05 -24.10
CA GLN A 154 0.41 -13.45 -25.14
C GLN A 154 1.76 -13.83 -24.53
N GLU A 155 2.22 -13.08 -23.55
CA GLU A 155 3.44 -13.36 -22.78
C GLU A 155 3.30 -14.55 -21.81
N ARG A 156 2.15 -15.22 -21.75
CA ARG A 156 1.85 -16.33 -20.82
C ARG A 156 1.97 -15.95 -19.33
N LYS A 157 1.98 -14.66 -19.02
CA LYS A 157 1.98 -14.15 -17.63
C LYS A 157 0.59 -14.24 -17.00
N LEU A 158 -0.47 -14.04 -17.79
CA LEU A 158 -1.86 -14.25 -17.43
C LEU A 158 -2.42 -15.52 -18.05
N GLY A 159 -3.33 -16.19 -17.32
CA GLY A 159 -4.03 -17.36 -17.84
C GLY A 159 -4.91 -16.99 -19.03
N ARG A 160 -4.96 -17.82 -20.06
CA ARG A 160 -5.76 -17.59 -21.29
C ARG A 160 -7.25 -17.33 -20.96
N ARG A 161 -7.79 -17.98 -19.93
CA ARG A 161 -9.19 -17.82 -19.47
C ARG A 161 -9.43 -16.61 -18.58
N CYS A 162 -8.41 -15.82 -18.23
CA CYS A 162 -8.60 -14.59 -17.46
C CYS A 162 -9.45 -13.60 -18.27
N ARG A 163 -10.52 -13.08 -17.70
CA ARG A 163 -11.40 -12.10 -18.34
C ARG A 163 -11.03 -10.69 -17.89
N CYS A 164 -10.88 -9.77 -18.82
CA CYS A 164 -10.85 -8.33 -18.54
C CYS A 164 -12.29 -7.81 -18.71
N ARG A 165 -12.80 -7.14 -17.70
CA ARG A 165 -14.12 -6.51 -17.71
C ARG A 165 -13.98 -5.03 -17.48
N THR A 166 -14.44 -4.24 -18.42
CA THR A 166 -14.59 -2.79 -18.25
C THR A 166 -15.94 -2.53 -17.61
N CYS A 167 -15.95 -2.13 -16.34
CA CYS A 167 -17.17 -1.88 -15.60
C CYS A 167 -16.92 -0.79 -14.55
N PRO A 168 -17.35 0.46 -14.80
CA PRO A 168 -17.13 1.58 -13.89
C PRO A 168 -17.72 1.33 -12.51
N TYR A 169 -18.92 0.76 -12.42
CA TYR A 169 -19.64 0.55 -11.15
C TYR A 169 -18.99 -0.47 -10.21
N LEU A 170 -18.11 -1.35 -10.69
CA LEU A 170 -17.42 -2.32 -9.84
C LEU A 170 -16.18 -1.76 -9.17
N ASN A 171 -15.78 -0.54 -9.50
CA ASN A 171 -14.57 0.09 -8.96
C ASN A 171 -14.80 0.96 -7.72
N ASN A 172 -16.05 1.10 -7.23
CA ASN A 172 -16.37 1.87 -6.02
C ASN A 172 -15.52 1.50 -4.81
N ILE A 173 -15.16 0.21 -4.64
CA ILE A 173 -14.27 -0.25 -3.54
C ILE A 173 -12.87 0.35 -3.70
N VAL A 174 -12.33 0.39 -4.91
CA VAL A 174 -11.01 0.97 -5.19
C VAL A 174 -11.07 2.49 -5.01
N GLU A 175 -12.15 3.14 -5.42
CA GLU A 175 -12.34 4.58 -5.21
C GLU A 175 -12.39 4.95 -3.72
N GLN A 176 -13.10 4.17 -2.89
CA GLN A 176 -13.12 4.37 -1.44
C GLN A 176 -11.73 4.22 -0.83
N ASP A 177 -10.96 3.24 -1.29
CA ASP A 177 -9.58 3.02 -0.88
C ASP A 177 -8.68 4.19 -1.32
N HIS A 178 -8.85 4.70 -2.56
CA HIS A 178 -8.16 5.90 -3.04
C HIS A 178 -8.46 7.13 -2.16
N ARG A 179 -9.70 7.33 -1.73
CA ARG A 179 -10.06 8.42 -0.80
C ARG A 179 -9.32 8.30 0.53
N ALA A 180 -9.20 7.07 1.05
CA ALA A 180 -8.46 6.83 2.29
C ALA A 180 -6.96 7.12 2.15
N VAL A 181 -6.36 6.76 1.03
CA VAL A 181 -4.96 7.07 0.71
C VAL A 181 -4.75 8.59 0.57
N LYS A 182 -5.61 9.27 -0.22
CA LYS A 182 -5.54 10.73 -0.42
C LYS A 182 -5.67 11.50 0.89
N ARG A 183 -6.61 11.14 1.77
CA ARG A 183 -6.74 11.76 3.09
C ARG A 183 -5.46 11.70 3.90
N ARG A 184 -4.77 10.55 3.90
CA ARG A 184 -3.52 10.39 4.64
C ARG A 184 -2.37 11.21 4.05
N ILE A 185 -2.29 11.31 2.73
CA ILE A 185 -1.23 12.08 2.05
C ILE A 185 -1.43 13.57 2.24
N ASN A 186 -2.68 14.05 2.20
CA ASN A 186 -3.00 15.47 2.31
C ASN A 186 -2.90 16.01 3.75
N ALA A 187 -2.92 15.15 4.75
CA ALA A 187 -2.77 15.53 6.17
C ALA A 187 -1.32 15.55 6.65
N LYS A 188 -0.35 15.31 5.77
CA LYS A 188 1.09 15.19 6.09
C LYS A 188 1.88 16.30 5.35
#